data_7321e67f22a129b064e2af9fe39d35ac
#
_entry.id   7321e67f22a129b064e2af9fe39d35ac
#
_cell.length_a   1.000
_cell.length_b   1.000
_cell.length_c   1.000
_cell.angle_alpha   90.00
_cell.angle_beta   90.00
_cell.angle_gamma   90.00
#
_symmetry.space_group_name_H-M   'P 1'
#
loop_
_entity.id
_entity.type
_entity.pdbx_description
1 polymer ?
#
loop_
_entity_poly.entity_id
_entity_poly.type
_entity_poly.pdbx_seq_one_letter_code
_entity_poly.pdbx_strand_id
1 'polypeptide(L)'
;MYEEFDIIDPFTKEHYPQSIYHNATKLKVMGDPTILRVDAGEKVSGQIKFANDIILPNMVFLKFKRCPYSHAKVTSLDVSKAKVLPGVVAVITPEDVSDLVTSPPYEYVLQTECWLVGNEVAAVIAEDEDVAEEALSLIEVQYEQLPFVLYAEDALEAGAPILHGDSNEVGAPWTLKRGDVAAGFSSADKIVEGEYHSVTKPWTGGRDHGDIENESLTAVWENSRLTLYTSAQSPYSDSNTVAGLLGLPQNRVRSVQGGSGVGFGQKGARNKGKILAAWVAKKYNRPCKCRLDTEGQFNTSGKQPDQHHYVKVGVKNDGTITAIEGTGIGNSGPWGGRQMNDAHVEWDKMYETANISLTGRDVYTDTSPTSALRCVHHPIPTTFGGIHMDKVAEAINMNPADFLVKAVRKTSGVGGDPSNPDWDIGVTPMPHLLQDTIDKSGFKSKWKGWATPVSVDGSKKTGIGIAMHCCRHGYLANPESAMIKSNADGTFDLCCGS
;
A
#
# COMPACT_ATOMS: atom_id res chain seq x y z
N MET A 1 25.79 25.59 -3.71
CA MET A 1 26.02 26.41 -2.50
C MET A 1 24.71 26.34 -1.73
N TYR A 2 24.65 25.48 -0.74
CA TYR A 2 23.52 25.44 0.20
C TYR A 2 23.89 26.40 1.32
N GLU A 3 23.18 27.52 1.41
CA GLU A 3 23.32 28.43 2.55
C GLU A 3 22.94 27.68 3.83
N GLU A 4 23.63 27.97 4.92
CA GLU A 4 23.32 27.46 6.25
C GLU A 4 21.90 27.90 6.61
N PHE A 5 20.94 27.02 6.47
CA PHE A 5 19.62 27.26 7.02
C PHE A 5 19.62 26.85 8.49
N ASP A 6 19.72 27.84 9.35
CA ASP A 6 19.36 27.70 10.75
C ASP A 6 17.83 27.54 10.81
N ILE A 7 17.35 26.31 10.80
CA ILE A 7 15.91 26.05 10.83
C ILE A 7 15.44 26.23 12.26
N ILE A 8 15.06 27.44 12.57
CA ILE A 8 14.32 27.76 13.79
C ILE A 8 12.84 27.61 13.48
N ASP A 9 12.13 26.78 14.22
CA ASP A 9 10.68 26.72 14.13
C ASP A 9 10.10 28.12 14.38
N PRO A 10 9.43 28.76 13.40
CA PRO A 10 8.93 30.11 13.55
C PRO A 10 7.82 30.22 14.60
N PHE A 11 7.20 29.12 14.98
CA PHE A 11 6.09 29.07 15.93
C PHE A 11 6.54 28.73 17.34
N THR A 12 7.38 27.69 17.51
CA THR A 12 7.88 27.28 18.84
C THR A 12 9.17 27.97 19.22
N LYS A 13 9.90 28.56 18.26
CA LYS A 13 11.25 29.13 18.45
C LYS A 13 12.30 28.11 18.89
N GLU A 14 11.99 26.83 18.80
CA GLU A 14 12.94 25.77 19.07
C GLU A 14 13.81 25.52 17.84
N HIS A 15 15.10 25.29 18.08
CA HIS A 15 15.97 24.78 17.03
C HIS A 15 15.61 23.32 16.75
N TYR A 16 15.34 23.01 15.49
CA TYR A 16 15.29 21.61 15.08
C TYR A 16 16.61 20.95 15.48
N PRO A 17 16.58 19.77 16.10
CA PRO A 17 17.80 19.03 16.36
C PRO A 17 18.55 18.94 15.04
N GLN A 18 19.80 19.44 15.05
CA GLN A 18 20.63 19.48 13.85
C GLN A 18 20.72 18.05 13.30
N SER A 19 19.94 17.77 12.28
CA SER A 19 20.02 16.49 11.59
C SER A 19 21.42 16.36 11.00
N ILE A 20 21.84 15.14 10.73
CA ILE A 20 23.08 14.87 10.00
C ILE A 20 23.20 15.68 8.70
N TYR A 21 22.08 16.15 8.16
CA TYR A 21 21.98 16.98 6.95
C TYR A 21 22.45 18.43 7.15
N HIS A 22 22.43 18.98 8.36
CA HIS A 22 23.04 20.31 8.64
C HIS A 22 24.55 20.33 8.46
N ASN A 23 25.21 19.19 8.50
CA ASN A 23 26.60 19.04 8.20
C ASN A 23 26.86 18.48 6.80
N ALA A 24 25.89 18.55 5.88
CA ALA A 24 26.02 18.00 4.53
C ALA A 24 27.25 18.51 3.78
N THR A 25 27.65 19.76 4.01
CA THR A 25 28.90 20.34 3.47
C THR A 25 30.17 19.70 4.02
N LYS A 26 30.08 18.96 5.13
CA LYS A 26 31.20 18.21 5.74
C LYS A 26 31.19 16.72 5.37
N LEU A 27 30.13 16.25 4.73
CA LEU A 27 30.03 14.84 4.30
C LEU A 27 30.88 14.64 3.03
N LYS A 28 31.65 13.56 3.02
CA LYS A 28 32.55 13.25 1.88
C LYS A 28 31.89 12.41 0.78
N VAL A 29 30.74 11.80 1.08
CA VAL A 29 30.06 10.85 0.20
C VAL A 29 28.61 11.28 -0.06
N MET A 30 27.85 11.54 1.00
CA MET A 30 26.46 11.94 0.87
C MET A 30 26.35 13.33 0.23
N GLY A 31 25.57 13.43 -0.84
CA GLY A 31 25.40 14.67 -1.61
C GLY A 31 26.48 14.92 -2.66
N ASP A 32 27.47 14.06 -2.80
CA ASP A 32 28.47 14.16 -3.88
C ASP A 32 27.82 13.70 -5.20
N PRO A 33 27.61 14.61 -6.17
CA PRO A 33 26.96 14.28 -7.44
C PRO A 33 27.83 13.37 -8.35
N THR A 34 29.09 13.16 -8.02
CA THR A 34 29.98 12.28 -8.78
C THR A 34 29.87 10.82 -8.35
N ILE A 35 29.27 10.56 -7.18
CA ILE A 35 29.07 9.20 -6.70
C ILE A 35 27.80 8.62 -7.33
N LEU A 36 28.01 7.68 -8.24
CA LEU A 36 26.93 7.01 -8.93
C LEU A 36 26.31 5.94 -8.02
N ARG A 37 25.02 5.70 -8.22
CA ARG A 37 24.31 4.58 -7.65
C ARG A 37 25.00 3.26 -8.08
N VAL A 38 25.21 2.34 -7.15
CA VAL A 38 25.99 1.10 -7.37
C VAL A 38 25.45 0.22 -8.50
N ASP A 39 24.14 0.23 -8.73
CA ASP A 39 23.47 -0.56 -9.78
C ASP A 39 23.19 0.23 -11.07
N ALA A 40 23.62 1.49 -11.15
CA ALA A 40 23.31 2.36 -12.29
C ALA A 40 23.91 1.83 -13.60
N GLY A 41 25.18 1.37 -13.57
CA GLY A 41 25.87 0.85 -14.76
C GLY A 41 25.15 -0.37 -15.35
N GLU A 42 24.81 -1.34 -14.53
CA GLU A 42 24.12 -2.55 -14.96
C GLU A 42 22.71 -2.25 -15.48
N LYS A 43 22.01 -1.28 -14.85
CA LYS A 43 20.67 -0.87 -15.29
C LYS A 43 20.67 -0.21 -16.67
N VAL A 44 21.54 0.78 -16.88
CA VAL A 44 21.56 1.52 -18.15
C VAL A 44 22.13 0.69 -19.31
N SER A 45 22.97 -0.31 -19.03
CA SER A 45 23.50 -1.24 -20.02
C SER A 45 22.62 -2.45 -20.27
N GLY A 46 21.52 -2.63 -19.50
CA GLY A 46 20.66 -3.79 -19.61
C GLY A 46 21.28 -5.11 -19.09
N GLN A 47 22.35 -5.01 -18.31
CA GLN A 47 23.05 -6.19 -17.75
C GLN A 47 22.42 -6.69 -16.45
N ILE A 48 21.66 -5.82 -15.75
CA ILE A 48 20.98 -6.20 -14.51
C ILE A 48 20.03 -7.36 -14.76
N LYS A 49 20.02 -8.33 -13.84
CA LYS A 49 19.10 -9.47 -13.89
C LYS A 49 17.93 -9.24 -12.94
N PHE A 50 16.74 -9.37 -13.47
CA PHE A 50 15.50 -9.39 -12.70
C PHE A 50 15.12 -10.83 -12.32
N ALA A 51 14.19 -10.98 -11.38
CA ALA A 51 13.76 -12.31 -10.93
C ALA A 51 13.24 -13.18 -12.08
N ASN A 52 12.60 -12.57 -13.08
CA ASN A 52 12.10 -13.27 -14.26
C ASN A 52 13.22 -13.73 -15.22
N ASP A 53 14.39 -13.12 -15.19
CA ASP A 53 15.52 -13.48 -16.08
C ASP A 53 16.31 -14.69 -15.58
N ILE A 54 15.98 -15.22 -14.40
CA ILE A 54 16.67 -16.37 -13.84
C ILE A 54 16.22 -17.63 -14.57
N ILE A 55 17.12 -18.25 -15.31
CA ILE A 55 16.93 -19.52 -16.02
C ILE A 55 17.91 -20.54 -15.46
N LEU A 56 17.44 -21.68 -15.05
CA LEU A 56 18.21 -22.75 -14.43
C LEU A 56 17.94 -24.08 -15.13
N PRO A 57 18.94 -25.00 -15.16
CA PRO A 57 18.71 -26.34 -15.70
C PRO A 57 17.59 -27.07 -14.98
N ASN A 58 16.81 -27.87 -15.72
CA ASN A 58 15.73 -28.70 -15.21
C ASN A 58 14.63 -27.93 -14.45
N MET A 59 14.53 -26.63 -14.68
CA MET A 59 13.48 -25.84 -14.03
C MET A 59 12.09 -26.22 -14.54
N VAL A 60 11.09 -25.95 -13.72
CA VAL A 60 9.68 -26.07 -14.05
C VAL A 60 8.98 -24.73 -13.88
N PHE A 61 7.87 -24.59 -14.59
CA PHE A 61 7.06 -23.37 -14.60
C PHE A 61 5.72 -23.66 -13.95
N LEU A 62 5.32 -22.73 -13.07
CA LEU A 62 4.07 -22.82 -12.33
C LEU A 62 3.10 -21.76 -12.83
N LYS A 63 1.90 -22.21 -13.20
CA LYS A 63 0.77 -21.37 -13.62
C LYS A 63 -0.50 -21.75 -12.86
N PHE A 64 -1.44 -20.80 -12.71
CA PHE A 64 -2.67 -20.99 -11.96
C PHE A 64 -3.92 -21.05 -12.83
N LYS A 65 -4.81 -21.99 -12.52
CA LYS A 65 -6.22 -21.95 -12.91
C LYS A 65 -6.97 -21.03 -11.96
N ARG A 66 -7.68 -20.04 -12.49
CA ARG A 66 -8.34 -18.99 -11.73
C ARG A 66 -9.86 -19.05 -11.85
N CYS A 67 -10.55 -18.67 -10.77
CA CYS A 67 -11.99 -18.53 -10.73
C CYS A 67 -12.44 -17.26 -11.47
N PRO A 68 -13.45 -17.32 -12.35
CA PRO A 68 -13.94 -16.14 -13.07
C PRO A 68 -15.05 -15.38 -12.32
N TYR A 69 -15.42 -15.81 -11.12
CA TYR A 69 -16.55 -15.25 -10.36
C TYR A 69 -16.08 -14.50 -9.11
N SER A 70 -16.84 -13.48 -8.73
CA SER A 70 -16.58 -12.70 -7.51
C SER A 70 -16.73 -13.55 -6.24
N HIS A 71 -17.78 -14.38 -6.18
CA HIS A 71 -17.97 -15.33 -5.10
C HIS A 71 -18.53 -16.64 -5.66
N ALA A 72 -17.84 -17.73 -5.43
CA ALA A 72 -18.26 -19.03 -5.95
C ALA A 72 -17.62 -20.18 -5.18
N LYS A 73 -18.32 -21.30 -5.13
CA LYS A 73 -17.83 -22.57 -4.60
C LYS A 73 -17.45 -23.51 -5.74
N VAL A 74 -16.27 -24.12 -5.65
CA VAL A 74 -15.86 -25.16 -6.56
C VAL A 74 -16.63 -26.44 -6.23
N THR A 75 -17.49 -26.89 -7.14
CA THR A 75 -18.31 -28.09 -6.95
C THR A 75 -17.70 -29.33 -7.61
N SER A 76 -16.86 -29.13 -8.63
CA SER A 76 -16.08 -30.19 -9.28
C SER A 76 -14.80 -29.61 -9.88
N LEU A 77 -13.72 -30.38 -9.78
CA LEU A 77 -12.42 -30.06 -10.37
C LEU A 77 -11.85 -31.31 -11.06
N ASP A 78 -11.93 -31.37 -12.40
CA ASP A 78 -11.34 -32.43 -13.18
C ASP A 78 -10.03 -31.99 -13.83
N VAL A 79 -8.96 -32.60 -13.39
CA VAL A 79 -7.58 -32.33 -13.84
C VAL A 79 -6.99 -33.47 -14.67
N SER A 80 -7.81 -34.50 -15.01
CA SER A 80 -7.37 -35.76 -15.64
C SER A 80 -6.70 -35.53 -16.99
N LYS A 81 -7.27 -34.67 -17.84
CA LYS A 81 -6.72 -34.33 -19.16
C LYS A 81 -5.41 -33.54 -19.06
N ALA A 82 -5.33 -32.61 -18.13
CA ALA A 82 -4.13 -31.82 -17.92
C ALA A 82 -2.95 -32.66 -17.40
N LYS A 83 -3.23 -33.64 -16.51
CA LYS A 83 -2.20 -34.53 -15.94
C LYS A 83 -1.48 -35.39 -16.96
N VAL A 84 -2.12 -35.73 -18.07
CA VAL A 84 -1.55 -36.63 -19.11
C VAL A 84 -0.93 -35.88 -20.28
N LEU A 85 -0.99 -34.56 -20.30
CA LEU A 85 -0.36 -33.76 -21.35
C LEU A 85 1.16 -33.89 -21.27
N PRO A 86 1.84 -34.26 -22.38
CA PRO A 86 3.31 -34.34 -22.39
C PRO A 86 3.97 -33.04 -21.95
N GLY A 87 4.96 -33.14 -21.05
CA GLY A 87 5.65 -31.97 -20.48
C GLY A 87 5.02 -31.47 -19.19
N VAL A 88 3.83 -31.91 -18.79
CA VAL A 88 3.27 -31.62 -17.47
C VAL A 88 3.91 -32.54 -16.44
N VAL A 89 4.49 -31.91 -15.40
CA VAL A 89 5.13 -32.61 -14.29
C VAL A 89 4.11 -32.97 -13.21
N ALA A 90 3.22 -32.04 -12.90
CA ALA A 90 2.12 -32.26 -11.97
C ALA A 90 1.02 -31.22 -12.14
N VAL A 91 -0.18 -31.56 -11.67
CA VAL A 91 -1.29 -30.63 -11.44
C VAL A 91 -1.59 -30.65 -9.94
N ILE A 92 -1.52 -29.51 -9.31
CA ILE A 92 -1.72 -29.32 -7.87
C ILE A 92 -3.16 -28.89 -7.64
N THR A 93 -3.82 -29.54 -6.71
CA THR A 93 -5.20 -29.26 -6.29
C THR A 93 -5.23 -28.73 -4.85
N PRO A 94 -6.35 -28.19 -4.36
CA PRO A 94 -6.47 -27.73 -2.98
C PRO A 94 -6.12 -28.80 -1.93
N GLU A 95 -6.42 -30.06 -2.20
CA GLU A 95 -6.10 -31.17 -1.29
C GLU A 95 -4.60 -31.40 -1.12
N ASP A 96 -3.80 -31.13 -2.16
CA ASP A 96 -2.34 -31.29 -2.13
C ASP A 96 -1.63 -30.28 -1.24
N VAL A 97 -2.27 -29.14 -0.94
CA VAL A 97 -1.71 -27.96 -0.26
C VAL A 97 -2.67 -27.37 0.79
N SER A 98 -3.55 -28.18 1.34
CA SER A 98 -4.56 -27.79 2.31
C SER A 98 -3.98 -27.22 3.64
N ASP A 99 -2.70 -27.47 3.91
CA ASP A 99 -1.95 -26.95 5.04
C ASP A 99 -1.31 -25.58 4.76
N LEU A 100 -1.30 -25.12 3.50
CA LEU A 100 -0.73 -23.81 3.12
C LEU A 100 -1.78 -22.71 3.23
N VAL A 101 -1.96 -22.19 4.45
CA VAL A 101 -2.91 -21.10 4.77
C VAL A 101 -2.14 -19.78 4.85
N THR A 102 -2.46 -18.85 3.96
CA THR A 102 -1.74 -17.56 3.84
C THR A 102 -2.31 -16.47 4.73
N SER A 103 -3.62 -16.47 4.97
CA SER A 103 -4.29 -15.57 5.92
C SER A 103 -5.38 -16.36 6.66
N PRO A 104 -5.06 -16.99 7.79
CA PRO A 104 -6.03 -17.79 8.54
C PRO A 104 -7.21 -16.95 9.03
N PRO A 105 -8.42 -17.52 9.04
CA PRO A 105 -8.74 -18.88 8.59
C PRO A 105 -9.23 -18.95 7.12
N TYR A 106 -9.22 -17.86 6.37
CA TYR A 106 -10.01 -17.73 5.14
C TYR A 106 -9.19 -17.87 3.84
N GLU A 107 -7.90 -17.54 3.85
CA GLU A 107 -7.09 -17.55 2.64
C GLU A 107 -6.14 -18.74 2.58
N TYR A 108 -6.34 -19.61 1.59
CA TYR A 108 -5.46 -20.71 1.24
C TYR A 108 -4.70 -20.41 -0.06
N VAL A 109 -3.59 -21.09 -0.29
CA VAL A 109 -2.84 -20.95 -1.56
C VAL A 109 -3.70 -21.35 -2.76
N LEU A 110 -4.46 -22.45 -2.64
CA LEU A 110 -5.51 -22.83 -3.59
C LEU A 110 -6.86 -22.89 -2.87
N GLN A 111 -7.90 -22.32 -3.46
CA GLN A 111 -9.21 -22.15 -2.87
C GLN A 111 -10.22 -23.16 -3.39
N THR A 112 -11.10 -23.65 -2.50
CA THR A 112 -12.33 -24.38 -2.85
C THR A 112 -13.56 -23.48 -2.80
N GLU A 113 -13.48 -22.36 -2.08
CA GLU A 113 -14.45 -21.29 -2.09
C GLU A 113 -13.73 -19.98 -2.47
N CYS A 114 -14.15 -19.38 -3.57
CA CYS A 114 -13.51 -18.21 -4.17
C CYS A 114 -14.24 -16.94 -3.75
N TRP A 115 -13.52 -15.95 -3.30
CA TRP A 115 -14.02 -14.69 -2.74
C TRP A 115 -13.70 -13.47 -3.60
N LEU A 116 -13.08 -13.68 -4.76
CA LEU A 116 -12.75 -12.65 -5.73
C LEU A 116 -12.53 -13.27 -7.12
N VAL A 117 -12.74 -12.48 -8.16
CA VAL A 117 -12.32 -12.86 -9.52
C VAL A 117 -10.81 -13.03 -9.53
N GLY A 118 -10.37 -14.19 -10.03
CA GLY A 118 -8.94 -14.51 -10.10
C GLY A 118 -8.44 -15.42 -8.98
N ASN A 119 -9.26 -15.79 -7.98
CA ASN A 119 -8.83 -16.75 -6.97
C ASN A 119 -8.29 -18.04 -7.59
N GLU A 120 -7.16 -18.48 -7.09
CA GLU A 120 -6.45 -19.66 -7.56
C GLU A 120 -7.15 -20.94 -7.06
N VAL A 121 -7.58 -21.81 -7.98
CA VAL A 121 -8.31 -23.05 -7.68
C VAL A 121 -7.53 -24.32 -8.02
N ALA A 122 -6.54 -24.22 -8.88
CA ALA A 122 -5.58 -25.28 -9.18
C ALA A 122 -4.29 -24.66 -9.74
N ALA A 123 -3.21 -25.43 -9.77
CA ALA A 123 -1.97 -25.01 -10.41
C ALA A 123 -1.39 -26.13 -11.27
N VAL A 124 -0.78 -25.76 -12.40
CA VAL A 124 -0.01 -26.66 -13.27
C VAL A 124 1.47 -26.40 -13.09
N ILE A 125 2.23 -27.46 -13.06
CA ILE A 125 3.69 -27.47 -13.09
C ILE A 125 4.11 -28.18 -14.36
N ALA A 126 4.81 -27.50 -15.27
CA ALA A 126 5.27 -28.06 -16.52
C ALA A 126 6.73 -27.70 -16.80
N GLU A 127 7.32 -28.41 -17.78
CA GLU A 127 8.71 -28.20 -18.21
C GLU A 127 8.90 -26.93 -19.05
N ASP A 128 7.76 -26.39 -19.54
CA ASP A 128 7.71 -25.20 -20.38
C ASP A 128 6.50 -24.34 -20.00
N GLU A 129 6.59 -23.01 -20.18
CA GLU A 129 5.48 -22.09 -19.87
C GLU A 129 4.26 -22.30 -20.78
N ASP A 130 4.48 -22.57 -22.08
CA ASP A 130 3.40 -22.77 -23.05
C ASP A 130 2.65 -24.06 -22.76
N VAL A 131 3.39 -25.13 -22.40
CA VAL A 131 2.79 -26.40 -21.94
C VAL A 131 1.96 -26.22 -20.70
N ALA A 132 2.44 -25.37 -19.72
CA ALA A 132 1.66 -25.06 -18.53
C ALA A 132 0.36 -24.32 -18.87
N GLU A 133 0.40 -23.38 -19.81
CA GLU A 133 -0.77 -22.63 -20.26
C GLU A 133 -1.78 -23.53 -21.01
N GLU A 134 -1.31 -24.41 -21.91
CA GLU A 134 -2.14 -25.38 -22.58
C GLU A 134 -2.83 -26.32 -21.57
N ALA A 135 -2.07 -26.81 -20.59
CA ALA A 135 -2.61 -27.69 -19.56
C ALA A 135 -3.71 -27.01 -18.71
N LEU A 136 -3.58 -25.71 -18.43
CA LEU A 136 -4.62 -24.94 -17.71
C LEU A 136 -5.95 -24.93 -18.47
N SER A 137 -5.90 -24.91 -19.83
CA SER A 137 -7.11 -24.95 -20.67
C SER A 137 -7.85 -26.29 -20.60
N LEU A 138 -7.13 -27.36 -20.26
CA LEU A 138 -7.66 -28.74 -20.13
C LEU A 138 -8.25 -29.02 -18.74
N ILE A 139 -8.08 -28.12 -17.76
CA ILE A 139 -8.69 -28.26 -16.44
C ILE A 139 -10.13 -27.82 -16.51
N GLU A 140 -11.06 -28.74 -16.20
CA GLU A 140 -12.50 -28.47 -16.13
C GLU A 140 -12.90 -28.17 -14.68
N VAL A 141 -13.54 -27.02 -14.46
CA VAL A 141 -14.01 -26.60 -13.13
C VAL A 141 -15.49 -26.26 -13.19
N GLN A 142 -16.28 -26.85 -12.29
CA GLN A 142 -17.68 -26.49 -12.10
C GLN A 142 -17.79 -25.58 -10.86
N TYR A 143 -18.60 -24.56 -10.98
CA TYR A 143 -18.80 -23.57 -9.93
C TYR A 143 -20.28 -23.41 -9.59
N GLU A 144 -20.58 -23.25 -8.31
CA GLU A 144 -21.81 -22.72 -7.79
C GLU A 144 -21.57 -21.25 -7.43
N GLN A 145 -22.22 -20.33 -8.15
CA GLN A 145 -22.10 -18.90 -7.83
C GLN A 145 -22.89 -18.59 -6.57
N LEU A 146 -22.30 -17.80 -5.68
CA LEU A 146 -22.86 -17.39 -4.41
C LEU A 146 -23.19 -15.89 -4.42
N PRO A 147 -24.09 -15.42 -3.52
CA PRO A 147 -24.31 -14.00 -3.33
C PRO A 147 -23.00 -13.28 -2.96
N PHE A 148 -22.80 -12.07 -3.47
CA PHE A 148 -21.57 -11.30 -3.27
C PHE A 148 -21.86 -9.83 -3.06
N VAL A 149 -20.92 -9.10 -2.47
CA VAL A 149 -20.98 -7.65 -2.29
C VAL A 149 -19.65 -7.01 -2.66
N LEU A 150 -19.70 -5.98 -3.51
CA LEU A 150 -18.52 -5.33 -4.08
C LEU A 150 -18.20 -3.96 -3.46
N TYR A 151 -19.18 -3.29 -2.88
CA TYR A 151 -19.02 -1.95 -2.31
C TYR A 151 -19.08 -2.00 -0.78
N ALA A 152 -18.14 -1.31 -0.16
CA ALA A 152 -18.03 -1.33 1.29
C ALA A 152 -19.30 -0.78 2.01
N GLU A 153 -19.94 0.22 1.41
CA GLU A 153 -21.18 0.79 1.92
C GLU A 153 -22.33 -0.23 1.86
N ASP A 154 -22.46 -0.92 0.71
CA ASP A 154 -23.52 -1.92 0.51
C ASP A 154 -23.34 -3.12 1.46
N ALA A 155 -22.07 -3.45 1.77
CA ALA A 155 -21.76 -4.53 2.71
C ALA A 155 -22.20 -4.25 4.16
N LEU A 156 -22.46 -2.99 4.49
CA LEU A 156 -22.98 -2.57 5.79
C LEU A 156 -24.51 -2.44 5.83
N GLU A 157 -25.17 -2.58 4.69
CA GLU A 157 -26.64 -2.52 4.62
C GLU A 157 -27.29 -3.75 5.23
N ALA A 158 -28.48 -3.58 5.76
CA ALA A 158 -29.28 -4.69 6.31
C ALA A 158 -29.63 -5.70 5.22
N GLY A 159 -29.27 -6.96 5.43
CA GLY A 159 -29.52 -8.05 4.47
C GLY A 159 -28.41 -8.23 3.41
N ALA A 160 -27.32 -7.48 3.49
CA ALA A 160 -26.14 -7.73 2.65
C ALA A 160 -25.59 -9.16 2.87
N PRO A 161 -25.04 -9.81 1.83
CA PRO A 161 -24.31 -11.07 2.00
C PRO A 161 -23.18 -10.88 3.00
N ILE A 162 -23.09 -11.78 3.98
CA ILE A 162 -22.01 -11.77 4.98
C ILE A 162 -20.91 -12.69 4.49
N LEU A 163 -19.70 -12.16 4.36
CA LEU A 163 -18.54 -12.92 3.90
C LEU A 163 -17.99 -13.81 5.01
N HIS A 164 -17.81 -13.25 6.20
CA HIS A 164 -17.16 -13.96 7.30
C HIS A 164 -17.84 -13.67 8.64
N GLY A 165 -17.97 -14.71 9.47
CA GLY A 165 -18.54 -14.58 10.81
C GLY A 165 -19.98 -14.05 10.82
N ASP A 166 -20.24 -13.04 11.65
CA ASP A 166 -21.59 -12.49 11.86
C ASP A 166 -21.78 -11.08 11.26
N SER A 167 -20.72 -10.50 10.68
CA SER A 167 -20.71 -9.14 10.15
C SER A 167 -19.63 -8.96 9.09
N ASN A 168 -19.89 -8.07 8.13
CA ASN A 168 -18.85 -7.64 7.18
C ASN A 168 -17.87 -6.61 7.76
N GLU A 169 -17.99 -6.19 9.01
CA GLU A 169 -16.99 -5.32 9.64
C GLU A 169 -15.72 -6.09 10.03
N VAL A 170 -14.58 -5.53 9.71
CA VAL A 170 -13.26 -6.08 10.08
C VAL A 170 -12.90 -5.63 11.49
N GLY A 171 -13.46 -6.30 12.48
CA GLY A 171 -13.27 -5.98 13.89
C GLY A 171 -14.01 -4.72 14.32
N ALA A 172 -13.64 -4.16 15.48
CA ALA A 172 -14.29 -2.95 16.01
C ALA A 172 -13.87 -1.71 15.22
N PRO A 173 -14.76 -0.72 15.01
CA PRO A 173 -14.41 0.57 14.44
C PRO A 173 -13.25 1.23 15.18
N TRP A 174 -12.35 1.83 14.43
CA TRP A 174 -11.32 2.69 15.00
C TRP A 174 -11.90 4.06 15.32
N THR A 175 -11.51 4.65 16.46
CA THR A 175 -11.97 5.96 16.87
C THR A 175 -10.85 6.82 17.44
N LEU A 176 -10.89 8.12 17.12
CA LEU A 176 -10.06 9.16 17.74
C LEU A 176 -10.98 10.25 18.24
N LYS A 177 -10.89 10.59 19.52
CA LYS A 177 -11.69 11.66 20.12
C LYS A 177 -10.84 12.55 21.02
N ARG A 178 -10.98 13.86 20.85
CA ARG A 178 -10.34 14.86 21.68
C ARG A 178 -11.21 16.10 21.79
N GLY A 179 -11.27 16.70 22.99
CA GLY A 179 -12.05 17.90 23.27
C GLY A 179 -13.57 17.69 23.26
N ASP A 180 -14.31 18.78 23.08
CA ASP A 180 -15.77 18.81 22.99
C ASP A 180 -16.17 19.28 21.59
N VAL A 181 -16.47 18.32 20.72
CA VAL A 181 -16.84 18.59 19.32
C VAL A 181 -18.15 19.35 19.21
N ALA A 182 -19.13 19.08 20.12
CA ALA A 182 -20.40 19.78 20.10
C ALA A 182 -20.24 21.25 20.46
N ALA A 183 -19.46 21.57 21.52
CA ALA A 183 -19.11 22.93 21.88
C ALA A 183 -18.30 23.61 20.76
N GLY A 184 -17.40 22.88 20.11
CA GLY A 184 -16.65 23.37 18.96
C GLY A 184 -17.55 23.81 17.80
N PHE A 185 -18.51 22.98 17.40
CA PHE A 185 -19.48 23.34 16.37
C PHE A 185 -20.41 24.49 16.79
N SER A 186 -20.85 24.50 18.04
CA SER A 186 -21.68 25.60 18.56
C SER A 186 -20.98 26.95 18.54
N SER A 187 -19.66 26.95 18.61
CA SER A 187 -18.82 28.16 18.56
C SER A 187 -18.44 28.59 17.15
N ALA A 188 -18.71 27.78 16.13
CA ALA A 188 -18.33 28.06 14.74
C ALA A 188 -19.18 29.18 14.13
N ASP A 189 -18.56 30.00 13.25
CA ASP A 189 -19.30 30.96 12.45
C ASP A 189 -19.88 30.31 11.17
N LYS A 190 -19.19 29.27 10.69
CA LYS A 190 -19.64 28.44 9.57
C LYS A 190 -19.38 26.98 9.87
N ILE A 191 -20.27 26.12 9.35
CA ILE A 191 -20.10 24.67 9.35
C ILE A 191 -20.15 24.23 7.89
N VAL A 192 -19.14 23.47 7.48
CA VAL A 192 -19.03 22.91 6.13
C VAL A 192 -19.03 21.39 6.23
N GLU A 193 -19.88 20.76 5.45
CA GLU A 193 -20.00 19.31 5.35
C GLU A 193 -19.66 18.83 3.95
N GLY A 194 -19.10 17.63 3.86
CA GLY A 194 -18.74 17.04 2.58
C GLY A 194 -18.68 15.52 2.64
N GLU A 195 -19.01 14.92 1.53
CA GLU A 195 -18.96 13.49 1.29
C GLU A 195 -18.05 13.22 0.11
N TYR A 196 -17.15 12.23 0.25
CA TYR A 196 -16.09 11.96 -0.70
C TYR A 196 -15.92 10.46 -0.91
N HIS A 197 -15.86 10.04 -2.17
CA HIS A 197 -15.61 8.68 -2.60
C HIS A 197 -14.34 8.61 -3.42
N SER A 198 -13.44 7.69 -3.11
CA SER A 198 -12.23 7.47 -3.91
C SER A 198 -12.52 6.74 -5.22
N VAL A 199 -13.59 5.95 -5.23
CA VAL A 199 -14.15 5.26 -6.39
C VAL A 199 -15.67 5.37 -6.33
N THR A 200 -16.30 5.63 -7.47
CA THR A 200 -17.77 5.71 -7.58
C THR A 200 -18.32 4.57 -8.41
N LYS A 201 -19.51 4.08 -8.05
CA LYS A 201 -20.22 3.03 -8.81
C LYS A 201 -20.33 3.43 -10.29
N PRO A 202 -20.13 2.50 -11.27
CA PRO A 202 -20.01 1.06 -11.10
C PRO A 202 -18.58 0.52 -10.90
N TRP A 203 -17.60 1.38 -10.68
CA TRP A 203 -16.21 0.98 -10.51
C TRP A 203 -15.97 0.45 -9.11
N THR A 204 -15.19 -0.62 -8.96
CA THR A 204 -14.83 -1.24 -7.68
C THR A 204 -13.36 -1.65 -7.64
N GLY A 205 -12.91 -2.05 -6.45
CA GLY A 205 -11.65 -2.78 -6.28
C GLY A 205 -10.41 -1.92 -6.16
N GLY A 206 -10.56 -0.61 -5.94
CA GLY A 206 -9.44 0.27 -5.65
C GLY A 206 -8.51 0.52 -6.84
N ARG A 207 -7.34 1.10 -6.54
CA ARG A 207 -6.32 1.42 -7.54
C ARG A 207 -5.25 0.36 -7.54
N ASP A 208 -4.91 -0.14 -8.72
CA ASP A 208 -3.79 -1.04 -8.92
C ASP A 208 -2.47 -0.26 -9.07
N HIS A 209 -1.37 -0.92 -8.76
CA HIS A 209 -0.03 -0.34 -8.84
C HIS A 209 0.45 -0.17 -10.29
N GLY A 210 -0.01 -1.06 -11.18
CA GLY A 210 0.38 -1.05 -12.59
C GLY A 210 1.85 -1.33 -12.79
N ASP A 211 2.42 -2.25 -12.04
CA ASP A 211 3.84 -2.60 -12.11
C ASP A 211 4.21 -3.10 -13.50
N ILE A 212 5.26 -2.54 -14.10
CA ILE A 212 5.78 -3.00 -15.40
C ILE A 212 6.40 -4.39 -15.26
N GLU A 213 7.14 -4.63 -14.18
CA GLU A 213 7.61 -5.96 -13.82
C GLU A 213 6.54 -6.64 -12.95
N ASN A 214 5.85 -7.64 -13.49
CA ASN A 214 4.94 -8.47 -12.72
C ASN A 214 5.68 -9.24 -11.63
N GLU A 215 4.97 -9.60 -10.56
CA GLU A 215 5.56 -10.41 -9.51
C GLU A 215 6.06 -11.74 -10.05
N SER A 216 7.30 -12.06 -9.73
CA SER A 216 7.95 -13.28 -10.12
C SER A 216 8.87 -13.81 -9.03
N LEU A 217 9.02 -15.14 -9.00
CA LEU A 217 9.95 -15.84 -8.13
C LEU A 217 10.46 -17.08 -8.81
N THR A 218 11.74 -17.37 -8.69
CA THR A 218 12.35 -18.67 -8.98
C THR A 218 12.86 -19.26 -7.66
N ALA A 219 12.30 -20.39 -7.25
CA ALA A 219 12.70 -21.11 -6.03
C ALA A 219 13.63 -22.28 -6.38
N VAL A 220 14.65 -22.49 -5.57
CA VAL A 220 15.64 -23.57 -5.72
C VAL A 220 15.83 -24.26 -4.38
N TRP A 221 15.68 -25.59 -4.36
CA TRP A 221 15.94 -26.40 -3.20
C TRP A 221 17.22 -27.23 -3.38
N GLU A 222 18.26 -26.92 -2.61
CA GLU A 222 19.55 -27.61 -2.65
C GLU A 222 20.14 -27.74 -1.24
N ASN A 223 20.77 -28.88 -0.94
CA ASN A 223 21.49 -29.10 0.33
C ASN A 223 20.65 -28.75 1.58
N SER A 224 19.35 -29.08 1.57
CA SER A 224 18.38 -28.75 2.63
C SER A 224 18.24 -27.24 2.86
N ARG A 225 18.48 -26.42 1.83
CA ARG A 225 18.27 -24.97 1.84
C ARG A 225 17.40 -24.56 0.66
N LEU A 226 16.61 -23.53 0.89
CA LEU A 226 15.77 -22.91 -0.11
C LEU A 226 16.35 -21.55 -0.49
N THR A 227 16.62 -21.34 -1.77
CA THR A 227 16.98 -20.03 -2.34
C THR A 227 15.83 -19.51 -3.17
N LEU A 228 15.41 -18.27 -2.89
CA LEU A 228 14.34 -17.58 -3.55
C LEU A 228 14.94 -16.41 -4.36
N TYR A 229 14.96 -16.51 -5.68
CA TYR A 229 15.24 -15.36 -6.55
C TYR A 229 13.92 -14.62 -6.77
N THR A 230 13.76 -13.47 -6.15
CA THR A 230 12.45 -12.81 -6.00
C THR A 230 12.48 -11.37 -6.47
N SER A 231 11.38 -10.91 -7.06
CA SER A 231 11.06 -9.49 -7.16
C SER A 231 10.28 -9.10 -5.90
N ALA A 232 10.94 -8.46 -4.95
CA ALA A 232 10.35 -8.13 -3.65
C ALA A 232 10.74 -6.72 -3.19
N GLN A 233 9.89 -6.11 -2.38
CA GLN A 233 10.24 -4.88 -1.66
C GLN A 233 10.93 -5.18 -0.33
N SER A 234 10.67 -6.35 0.24
CA SER A 234 11.28 -6.83 1.48
C SER A 234 11.70 -8.30 1.32
N PRO A 235 12.91 -8.57 0.84
CA PRO A 235 13.43 -9.94 0.67
C PRO A 235 13.44 -10.74 1.98
N TYR A 236 13.68 -10.07 3.10
CA TYR A 236 13.62 -10.70 4.41
C TYR A 236 12.19 -11.18 4.76
N SER A 237 11.19 -10.35 4.50
CA SER A 237 9.79 -10.72 4.73
C SER A 237 9.37 -11.92 3.88
N ASP A 238 9.77 -11.95 2.59
CA ASP A 238 9.53 -13.10 1.72
C ASP A 238 10.13 -14.39 2.29
N SER A 239 11.41 -14.34 2.69
CA SER A 239 12.07 -15.53 3.25
C SER A 239 11.45 -15.98 4.56
N ASN A 240 11.06 -15.05 5.43
CA ASN A 240 10.42 -15.36 6.70
C ASN A 240 9.03 -15.98 6.52
N THR A 241 8.23 -15.43 5.62
CA THR A 241 6.89 -15.95 5.30
C THR A 241 6.96 -17.37 4.74
N VAL A 242 7.85 -17.59 3.76
CA VAL A 242 8.03 -18.92 3.15
C VAL A 242 8.58 -19.94 4.17
N ALA A 243 9.55 -19.52 4.99
CA ALA A 243 10.08 -20.38 6.05
C ALA A 243 8.98 -20.84 7.01
N GLY A 244 8.16 -19.91 7.51
CA GLY A 244 7.04 -20.20 8.42
C GLY A 244 6.02 -21.17 7.80
N LEU A 245 5.57 -20.90 6.59
CA LEU A 245 4.56 -21.72 5.90
C LEU A 245 5.06 -23.11 5.52
N LEU A 246 6.35 -23.26 5.20
CA LEU A 246 6.94 -24.56 4.86
C LEU A 246 7.56 -25.31 6.06
N GLY A 247 7.42 -24.79 7.27
CA GLY A 247 7.99 -25.39 8.48
C GLY A 247 9.53 -25.47 8.44
N LEU A 248 10.19 -24.50 7.81
CA LEU A 248 11.64 -24.46 7.69
C LEU A 248 12.25 -23.48 8.72
N PRO A 249 13.43 -23.80 9.29
CA PRO A 249 14.17 -22.80 10.03
C PRO A 249 14.55 -21.60 9.14
N GLN A 250 14.44 -20.36 9.68
CA GLN A 250 14.71 -19.12 8.94
C GLN A 250 16.08 -19.12 8.27
N ASN A 251 17.11 -19.65 8.92
CA ASN A 251 18.48 -19.73 8.37
C ASN A 251 18.63 -20.75 7.23
N ARG A 252 17.57 -21.46 6.87
CA ARG A 252 17.53 -22.39 5.72
C ARG A 252 16.84 -21.78 4.50
N VAL A 253 16.29 -20.58 4.63
CA VAL A 253 15.63 -19.87 3.51
C VAL A 253 16.38 -18.57 3.25
N ARG A 254 16.85 -18.40 2.02
CA ARG A 254 17.56 -17.20 1.56
C ARG A 254 16.78 -16.56 0.43
N SER A 255 16.48 -15.27 0.55
CA SER A 255 16.01 -14.46 -0.56
C SER A 255 17.17 -13.73 -1.23
N VAL A 256 17.17 -13.72 -2.55
CA VAL A 256 18.11 -13.02 -3.40
C VAL A 256 17.31 -12.12 -4.33
N GLN A 257 17.56 -10.83 -4.22
CA GLN A 257 16.96 -9.84 -5.11
C GLN A 257 18.03 -9.28 -6.02
N GLY A 258 17.80 -9.35 -7.33
CA GLY A 258 18.58 -8.64 -8.34
C GLY A 258 17.99 -7.26 -8.62
N GLY A 259 17.75 -6.94 -9.88
CA GLY A 259 16.97 -5.78 -10.26
C GLY A 259 15.53 -5.89 -9.76
N SER A 260 14.91 -4.76 -9.44
CA SER A 260 13.49 -4.68 -9.18
C SER A 260 12.86 -3.62 -10.06
N GLY A 261 11.89 -4.05 -10.88
CA GLY A 261 11.14 -3.22 -11.81
C GLY A 261 9.89 -2.63 -11.16
N VAL A 262 10.11 -1.76 -10.16
CA VAL A 262 9.11 -1.11 -9.31
C VAL A 262 8.42 -2.07 -8.33
N GLY A 263 7.51 -1.56 -7.54
CA GLY A 263 6.76 -2.36 -6.56
C GLY A 263 5.63 -1.56 -5.93
N PHE A 264 5.87 -0.29 -5.61
CA PHE A 264 4.90 0.68 -5.08
C PHE A 264 4.06 0.19 -3.88
N GLY A 265 4.46 -0.87 -3.22
CA GLY A 265 3.73 -1.53 -2.12
C GLY A 265 3.24 -2.93 -2.45
N GLN A 266 2.96 -3.25 -3.71
CA GLN A 266 2.42 -4.54 -4.14
C GLN A 266 3.38 -5.70 -3.84
N LYS A 267 4.67 -5.53 -4.16
CA LYS A 267 5.70 -6.55 -3.96
C LYS A 267 6.15 -6.71 -2.49
N GLY A 268 5.50 -6.03 -1.57
CA GLY A 268 5.61 -6.25 -0.13
C GLY A 268 4.54 -7.19 0.44
N ALA A 269 3.50 -7.49 -0.35
CA ALA A 269 2.40 -8.35 0.07
C ALA A 269 2.73 -9.84 -0.08
N ARG A 270 1.96 -10.67 0.60
CA ARG A 270 2.03 -12.13 0.45
C ARG A 270 1.58 -12.52 -0.95
N ASN A 271 2.40 -13.27 -1.66
CA ASN A 271 2.07 -13.78 -2.98
C ASN A 271 2.00 -15.31 -2.95
N LYS A 272 0.85 -15.86 -3.30
CA LYS A 272 0.59 -17.31 -3.32
C LYS A 272 1.50 -18.04 -4.28
N GLY A 273 1.83 -17.41 -5.42
CA GLY A 273 2.75 -17.96 -6.40
C GLY A 273 4.16 -18.17 -5.85
N LYS A 274 4.64 -17.25 -5.02
CA LYS A 274 5.94 -17.39 -4.35
C LYS A 274 5.95 -18.58 -3.39
N ILE A 275 4.88 -18.71 -2.60
CA ILE A 275 4.74 -19.80 -1.62
C ILE A 275 4.67 -21.15 -2.33
N LEU A 276 3.81 -21.27 -3.34
CA LEU A 276 3.63 -22.52 -4.06
C LEU A 276 4.87 -22.91 -4.87
N ALA A 277 5.56 -21.96 -5.51
CA ALA A 277 6.81 -22.25 -6.21
C ALA A 277 7.90 -22.77 -5.26
N ALA A 278 7.98 -22.21 -4.05
CA ALA A 278 8.90 -22.67 -3.01
C ALA A 278 8.56 -24.09 -2.53
N TRP A 279 7.27 -24.38 -2.33
CA TRP A 279 6.78 -25.71 -1.98
C TRP A 279 7.07 -26.73 -3.08
N VAL A 280 6.83 -26.36 -4.35
CA VAL A 280 7.13 -27.20 -5.52
C VAL A 280 8.62 -27.52 -5.60
N ALA A 281 9.48 -26.49 -5.48
CA ALA A 281 10.92 -26.69 -5.55
C ALA A 281 11.41 -27.69 -4.50
N LYS A 282 10.87 -27.62 -3.27
CA LYS A 282 11.19 -28.55 -2.19
C LYS A 282 10.64 -29.95 -2.45
N LYS A 283 9.37 -30.07 -2.93
CA LYS A 283 8.69 -31.36 -3.10
C LYS A 283 9.25 -32.17 -4.27
N TYR A 284 9.51 -31.50 -5.39
CA TYR A 284 9.94 -32.15 -6.64
C TYR A 284 11.46 -32.10 -6.85
N ASN A 285 12.19 -31.41 -5.98
CA ASN A 285 13.64 -31.19 -6.10
C ASN A 285 14.08 -30.65 -7.46
N ARG A 286 13.28 -29.71 -8.01
CA ARG A 286 13.52 -29.02 -9.28
C ARG A 286 13.36 -27.52 -9.07
N PRO A 287 14.19 -26.64 -9.66
CA PRO A 287 13.94 -25.21 -9.65
C PRO A 287 12.54 -24.91 -10.19
N CYS A 288 11.78 -24.08 -9.50
CA CYS A 288 10.42 -23.73 -9.90
C CYS A 288 10.27 -22.23 -10.07
N LYS A 289 9.83 -21.79 -11.23
CA LYS A 289 9.50 -20.40 -11.52
C LYS A 289 7.98 -20.21 -11.53
N CYS A 290 7.55 -19.16 -10.82
CA CYS A 290 6.21 -18.59 -10.94
C CYS A 290 6.34 -17.13 -11.35
N ARG A 291 5.67 -16.74 -12.41
CA ARG A 291 5.45 -15.35 -12.83
C ARG A 291 3.97 -15.14 -13.03
N LEU A 292 3.43 -14.10 -12.40
CA LEU A 292 2.07 -13.67 -12.71
C LEU A 292 2.03 -13.06 -14.11
N ASP A 293 0.99 -13.39 -14.87
CA ASP A 293 0.62 -12.61 -16.03
C ASP A 293 -0.03 -11.28 -15.61
N THR A 294 -0.24 -10.38 -16.54
CA THR A 294 -0.82 -9.07 -16.25
C THR A 294 -2.23 -9.19 -15.68
N GLU A 295 -3.05 -10.10 -16.19
CA GLU A 295 -4.41 -10.34 -15.68
C GLU A 295 -4.37 -10.86 -14.24
N GLY A 296 -3.54 -11.84 -13.94
CA GLY A 296 -3.35 -12.34 -12.58
C GLY A 296 -2.82 -11.27 -11.63
N GLN A 297 -1.87 -10.46 -12.09
CA GLN A 297 -1.36 -9.33 -11.33
C GLN A 297 -2.49 -8.37 -10.92
N PHE A 298 -3.33 -7.97 -11.90
CA PHE A 298 -4.44 -7.06 -11.65
C PHE A 298 -5.59 -7.67 -10.83
N ASN A 299 -5.81 -8.98 -10.91
CA ASN A 299 -6.94 -9.60 -10.21
C ASN A 299 -6.59 -10.06 -8.80
N THR A 300 -5.38 -10.58 -8.56
CA THR A 300 -5.06 -11.28 -7.31
C THR A 300 -4.07 -10.54 -6.40
N SER A 301 -3.36 -9.55 -6.93
CA SER A 301 -2.47 -8.73 -6.12
C SER A 301 -3.24 -7.68 -5.32
N GLY A 302 -2.66 -7.26 -4.20
CA GLY A 302 -3.27 -6.26 -3.34
C GLY A 302 -3.38 -4.89 -4.01
N LYS A 303 -4.50 -4.21 -3.81
CA LYS A 303 -4.80 -2.87 -4.35
C LYS A 303 -4.92 -1.83 -3.24
N GLN A 304 -4.80 -0.56 -3.61
CA GLN A 304 -5.19 0.51 -2.69
C GLN A 304 -6.70 0.39 -2.40
N PRO A 305 -7.13 0.38 -1.13
CA PRO A 305 -8.53 0.24 -0.79
C PRO A 305 -9.37 1.41 -1.31
N ASP A 306 -10.60 1.13 -1.69
CA ASP A 306 -11.63 2.15 -1.84
C ASP A 306 -11.95 2.73 -0.48
N GLN A 307 -12.18 4.03 -0.45
CA GLN A 307 -12.54 4.74 0.77
C GLN A 307 -13.69 5.71 0.51
N HIS A 308 -14.63 5.73 1.45
CA HIS A 308 -15.70 6.69 1.53
C HIS A 308 -15.56 7.50 2.81
N HIS A 309 -15.59 8.82 2.72
CA HIS A 309 -15.42 9.74 3.84
C HIS A 309 -16.54 10.75 3.91
N TYR A 310 -17.16 10.86 5.07
CA TYR A 310 -17.98 11.99 5.45
C TYR A 310 -17.21 12.86 6.42
N VAL A 311 -17.20 14.18 6.17
CA VAL A 311 -16.43 15.13 6.97
C VAL A 311 -17.24 16.38 7.24
N LYS A 312 -17.15 16.89 8.47
CA LYS A 312 -17.78 18.11 8.94
C LYS A 312 -16.76 18.96 9.66
N VAL A 313 -16.62 20.20 9.25
CA VAL A 313 -15.66 21.16 9.84
C VAL A 313 -16.40 22.41 10.28
N GLY A 314 -16.18 22.79 11.56
CA GLY A 314 -16.59 24.08 12.09
C GLY A 314 -15.43 25.07 12.01
N VAL A 315 -15.69 26.29 11.56
CA VAL A 315 -14.67 27.33 11.35
C VAL A 315 -15.18 28.72 11.76
N LYS A 316 -14.25 29.54 12.28
CA LYS A 316 -14.47 30.98 12.51
C LYS A 316 -14.19 31.77 11.23
N ASN A 317 -14.78 32.97 11.11
CA ASN A 317 -14.51 33.88 9.98
C ASN A 317 -13.03 34.28 9.87
N ASP A 318 -12.27 34.14 10.94
CA ASP A 318 -10.83 34.41 10.96
C ASP A 318 -10.00 33.20 10.51
N GLY A 319 -10.61 32.07 10.13
CA GLY A 319 -9.98 30.84 9.68
C GLY A 319 -9.60 29.84 10.78
N THR A 320 -9.95 30.09 12.04
CA THR A 320 -9.71 29.17 13.14
C THR A 320 -10.65 27.97 13.05
N ILE A 321 -10.13 26.75 12.95
CA ILE A 321 -10.92 25.52 12.98
C ILE A 321 -11.37 25.27 14.42
N THR A 322 -12.69 25.20 14.65
CA THR A 322 -13.29 25.01 15.97
C THR A 322 -13.59 23.54 16.28
N ALA A 323 -13.91 22.74 15.27
CA ALA A 323 -14.12 21.30 15.39
C ALA A 323 -13.93 20.60 14.05
N ILE A 324 -13.51 19.34 14.11
CA ILE A 324 -13.54 18.40 12.99
C ILE A 324 -14.28 17.14 13.43
N GLU A 325 -15.24 16.70 12.64
CA GLU A 325 -15.88 15.40 12.77
C GLU A 325 -15.79 14.66 11.45
N GLY A 326 -15.46 13.36 11.50
CA GLY A 326 -15.37 12.57 10.30
C GLY A 326 -15.68 11.10 10.54
N THR A 327 -16.33 10.49 9.55
CA THR A 327 -16.50 9.04 9.46
C THR A 327 -15.94 8.55 8.13
N GLY A 328 -15.35 7.37 8.16
CA GLY A 328 -14.81 6.73 6.97
C GLY A 328 -15.11 5.25 6.92
N ILE A 329 -15.34 4.76 5.72
CA ILE A 329 -15.53 3.35 5.42
C ILE A 329 -14.46 2.97 4.42
N GLY A 330 -13.71 1.90 4.72
CA GLY A 330 -12.65 1.38 3.86
C GLY A 330 -12.96 -0.04 3.40
N ASN A 331 -12.79 -0.28 2.11
CA ASN A 331 -12.84 -1.62 1.55
C ASN A 331 -11.59 -2.39 1.96
N SER A 332 -11.75 -3.55 2.57
CA SER A 332 -10.66 -4.43 3.01
C SER A 332 -10.48 -5.67 2.16
N GLY A 333 -11.26 -5.81 1.08
CA GLY A 333 -11.29 -7.04 0.30
C GLY A 333 -11.74 -8.24 1.13
N PRO A 334 -11.54 -9.47 0.66
CA PRO A 334 -12.07 -10.66 1.34
C PRO A 334 -11.23 -11.12 2.52
N TRP A 335 -10.01 -10.69 2.66
CA TRP A 335 -9.09 -11.19 3.71
C TRP A 335 -8.98 -10.27 4.92
N GLY A 336 -9.61 -9.11 4.84
CA GLY A 336 -9.55 -8.10 5.89
C GLY A 336 -8.24 -7.33 5.93
N GLY A 337 -8.28 -6.20 6.59
CA GLY A 337 -7.14 -5.32 6.83
C GLY A 337 -7.66 -4.05 7.49
N ARG A 338 -6.92 -3.49 8.43
CA ARG A 338 -7.33 -2.26 9.12
C ARG A 338 -6.73 -1.04 8.44
N GLN A 339 -7.31 -0.64 7.31
CA GLN A 339 -6.82 0.44 6.46
C GLN A 339 -7.24 1.82 6.97
N MET A 340 -8.41 1.90 7.60
CA MET A 340 -8.97 3.17 8.07
C MET A 340 -8.30 3.71 9.33
N ASN A 341 -7.65 2.86 10.13
CA ASN A 341 -6.84 3.29 11.25
C ASN A 341 -5.79 4.34 10.86
N ASP A 342 -5.10 4.09 9.75
CA ASP A 342 -4.01 4.96 9.29
C ASP A 342 -4.56 6.14 8.49
N ALA A 343 -5.66 5.95 7.75
CA ALA A 343 -6.18 6.95 6.86
C ALA A 343 -6.79 8.15 7.60
N HIS A 344 -7.67 7.91 8.57
CA HIS A 344 -8.39 9.00 9.24
C HIS A 344 -7.51 9.88 10.12
N VAL A 345 -6.46 9.32 10.71
CA VAL A 345 -5.55 10.08 11.58
C VAL A 345 -4.85 11.23 10.86
N GLU A 346 -4.76 11.21 9.53
CA GLU A 346 -4.14 12.27 8.74
C GLU A 346 -4.82 13.63 8.93
N TRP A 347 -6.13 13.66 9.16
CA TRP A 347 -6.85 14.91 9.44
C TRP A 347 -6.35 15.58 10.72
N ASP A 348 -6.10 14.80 11.76
CA ASP A 348 -5.55 15.31 13.02
C ASP A 348 -4.09 15.75 12.89
N LYS A 349 -3.32 15.05 12.05
CA LYS A 349 -1.91 15.42 11.81
C LYS A 349 -1.74 16.66 10.95
N MET A 350 -2.66 16.92 10.06
CA MET A 350 -2.57 18.05 9.13
C MET A 350 -3.13 19.33 9.69
N TYR A 351 -4.22 19.26 10.49
CA TYR A 351 -5.00 20.43 10.87
C TYR A 351 -5.06 20.63 12.37
N GLU A 352 -4.81 21.86 12.79
CA GLU A 352 -4.84 22.25 14.20
C GLU A 352 -6.29 22.47 14.66
N THR A 353 -6.74 21.67 15.63
CA THR A 353 -8.01 21.86 16.34
C THR A 353 -7.95 21.23 17.72
N ALA A 354 -8.64 21.87 18.69
CA ALA A 354 -8.80 21.31 20.02
C ALA A 354 -9.88 20.21 20.07
N ASN A 355 -10.82 20.24 19.12
CA ASN A 355 -12.00 19.39 19.15
C ASN A 355 -12.08 18.55 17.89
N ILE A 356 -11.87 17.24 18.02
CA ILE A 356 -11.89 16.30 16.90
C ILE A 356 -12.56 14.98 17.28
N SER A 357 -13.37 14.44 16.38
CA SER A 357 -13.98 13.11 16.50
C SER A 357 -13.92 12.41 15.15
N LEU A 358 -13.11 11.37 15.05
CA LEU A 358 -12.97 10.57 13.83
C LEU A 358 -13.35 9.12 14.13
N THR A 359 -14.01 8.48 13.17
CA THR A 359 -14.38 7.07 13.23
C THR A 359 -14.10 6.41 11.89
N GLY A 360 -13.37 5.30 11.89
CA GLY A 360 -13.05 4.51 10.71
C GLY A 360 -13.56 3.09 10.84
N ARG A 361 -14.19 2.58 9.78
CA ARG A 361 -14.71 1.21 9.68
C ARG A 361 -14.06 0.54 8.47
N ASP A 362 -13.49 -0.63 8.66
CA ASP A 362 -12.98 -1.49 7.60
C ASP A 362 -13.97 -2.60 7.33
N VAL A 363 -14.20 -2.94 6.07
CA VAL A 363 -15.31 -3.79 5.64
C VAL A 363 -14.85 -4.84 4.65
N TYR A 364 -15.27 -6.10 4.88
CA TYR A 364 -15.07 -7.19 3.93
C TYR A 364 -15.94 -7.00 2.67
N THR A 365 -15.35 -7.31 1.51
CA THR A 365 -16.04 -7.32 0.22
C THR A 365 -15.45 -8.40 -0.69
N ASP A 366 -16.21 -8.83 -1.71
CA ASP A 366 -15.78 -9.79 -2.72
C ASP A 366 -14.97 -9.12 -3.86
N THR A 367 -14.00 -8.28 -3.47
CA THR A 367 -13.11 -7.58 -4.41
C THR A 367 -11.68 -8.08 -4.28
N SER A 368 -10.76 -7.56 -5.10
CA SER A 368 -9.33 -7.87 -4.93
C SER A 368 -8.83 -7.51 -3.51
N PRO A 369 -7.87 -8.25 -2.97
CA PRO A 369 -7.27 -7.94 -1.68
C PRO A 369 -6.76 -6.51 -1.62
N THR A 370 -6.71 -5.93 -0.43
CA THR A 370 -6.14 -4.60 -0.24
C THR A 370 -4.71 -4.66 0.28
N SER A 371 -3.88 -3.74 -0.16
CA SER A 371 -2.51 -3.60 0.28
C SER A 371 -2.04 -2.16 0.20
N ALA A 372 -0.80 -1.93 0.61
CA ALA A 372 -0.15 -0.64 0.49
C ALA A 372 0.05 -0.26 -0.99
N LEU A 373 -0.41 0.91 -1.41
CA LEU A 373 0.01 1.56 -2.65
C LEU A 373 0.73 2.85 -2.28
N ARG A 374 1.88 3.11 -2.87
CA ARG A 374 2.78 4.25 -2.68
C ARG A 374 2.17 5.36 -1.81
N CYS A 375 2.75 5.59 -0.62
CA CYS A 375 2.16 6.39 0.46
C CYS A 375 1.00 5.70 1.20
N VAL A 376 0.90 4.38 1.07
CA VAL A 376 -0.08 3.51 1.73
C VAL A 376 -1.52 4.01 1.50
N HIS A 377 -2.26 4.32 2.55
CA HIS A 377 -3.67 4.77 2.46
C HIS A 377 -3.83 6.28 2.55
N HIS A 378 -2.74 7.01 2.86
CA HIS A 378 -2.73 8.43 3.14
C HIS A 378 -3.11 9.37 1.97
N PRO A 379 -2.84 9.04 0.68
CA PRO A 379 -3.20 9.93 -0.42
C PRO A 379 -4.69 10.24 -0.52
N ILE A 380 -5.55 9.28 -0.16
CA ILE A 380 -7.00 9.46 -0.27
C ILE A 380 -7.51 10.47 0.75
N PRO A 381 -7.35 10.27 2.08
CA PRO A 381 -7.85 11.22 3.07
C PRO A 381 -7.16 12.58 2.99
N THR A 382 -5.89 12.65 2.58
CA THR A 382 -5.21 13.94 2.39
C THR A 382 -5.73 14.70 1.18
N THR A 383 -6.09 14.01 0.09
CA THR A 383 -6.75 14.61 -1.08
C THR A 383 -8.13 15.14 -0.69
N PHE A 384 -8.93 14.33 0.00
CA PHE A 384 -10.26 14.76 0.47
C PHE A 384 -10.15 15.90 1.46
N GLY A 385 -9.15 15.85 2.36
CA GLY A 385 -8.83 16.91 3.30
C GLY A 385 -8.53 18.23 2.59
N GLY A 386 -7.68 18.19 1.58
CA GLY A 386 -7.35 19.36 0.77
C GLY A 386 -8.58 19.98 0.09
N ILE A 387 -9.38 19.14 -0.59
CA ILE A 387 -10.62 19.58 -1.24
C ILE A 387 -11.62 20.16 -0.23
N HIS A 388 -11.76 19.51 0.93
CA HIS A 388 -12.70 19.97 1.95
C HIS A 388 -12.26 21.29 2.57
N MET A 389 -10.97 21.44 2.86
CA MET A 389 -10.43 22.68 3.42
C MET A 389 -10.46 23.86 2.44
N ASP A 390 -10.39 23.61 1.14
CA ASP A 390 -10.67 24.63 0.14
C ASP A 390 -12.14 25.10 0.22
N LYS A 391 -13.10 24.18 0.36
CA LYS A 391 -14.52 24.53 0.58
C LYS A 391 -14.73 25.32 1.89
N VAL A 392 -13.98 24.98 2.93
CA VAL A 392 -14.03 25.71 4.22
C VAL A 392 -13.49 27.13 4.02
N ALA A 393 -12.35 27.30 3.37
CA ALA A 393 -11.77 28.61 3.08
C ALA A 393 -12.69 29.46 2.17
N GLU A 394 -13.33 28.85 1.18
CA GLU A 394 -14.30 29.51 0.32
C GLU A 394 -15.53 29.98 1.09
N ALA A 395 -16.06 29.15 2.01
CA ALA A 395 -17.24 29.46 2.80
C ALA A 395 -17.07 30.70 3.69
N ILE A 396 -15.83 31.01 4.11
CA ILE A 396 -15.49 32.23 4.85
C ILE A 396 -14.80 33.29 3.97
N ASN A 397 -14.79 33.10 2.66
CA ASN A 397 -14.18 33.98 1.66
C ASN A 397 -12.71 34.35 1.96
N MET A 398 -11.93 33.38 2.46
CA MET A 398 -10.51 33.56 2.78
C MET A 398 -9.63 33.03 1.65
N ASN A 399 -8.45 33.65 1.43
CA ASN A 399 -7.44 33.12 0.52
C ASN A 399 -6.98 31.73 1.03
N PRO A 400 -6.96 30.67 0.18
CA PRO A 400 -6.63 29.32 0.62
C PRO A 400 -5.22 29.21 1.24
N ALA A 401 -4.25 29.97 0.76
CA ALA A 401 -2.92 29.98 1.37
C ALA A 401 -2.92 30.59 2.80
N ASP A 402 -3.66 31.67 3.00
CA ASP A 402 -3.80 32.31 4.32
C ASP A 402 -4.55 31.38 5.29
N PHE A 403 -5.59 30.71 4.79
CA PHE A 403 -6.32 29.71 5.57
C PHE A 403 -5.42 28.54 5.97
N LEU A 404 -4.68 27.95 5.02
CA LEU A 404 -3.80 26.81 5.31
C LEU A 404 -2.69 27.16 6.30
N VAL A 405 -2.07 28.35 6.20
CA VAL A 405 -1.07 28.82 7.18
C VAL A 405 -1.66 28.89 8.59
N LYS A 406 -2.94 29.23 8.69
CA LYS A 406 -3.62 29.27 9.98
C LYS A 406 -4.04 27.89 10.47
N ALA A 407 -4.55 27.07 9.56
CA ALA A 407 -5.11 25.76 9.87
C ALA A 407 -4.07 24.64 10.03
N VAL A 408 -2.88 24.80 9.45
CA VAL A 408 -1.83 23.77 9.54
C VAL A 408 -1.41 23.52 11.00
N ARG A 409 -1.21 22.25 11.32
CA ARG A 409 -0.75 21.86 12.65
C ARG A 409 0.65 22.41 12.94
N LYS A 410 0.80 23.08 14.07
CA LYS A 410 2.00 23.79 14.50
C LYS A 410 2.67 23.15 15.70
N THR A 411 1.89 22.44 16.50
CA THR A 411 2.37 21.82 17.73
C THR A 411 2.82 20.38 17.47
N SER A 412 4.05 20.07 17.91
CA SER A 412 4.45 18.72 18.22
C SER A 412 3.64 18.26 19.43
N GLY A 413 3.08 17.10 19.38
CA GLY A 413 2.36 16.54 20.52
C GLY A 413 1.36 15.49 20.11
N VAL A 414 0.89 14.78 21.09
CA VAL A 414 0.02 13.62 20.96
C VAL A 414 -1.09 13.87 19.94
N GLY A 415 -0.79 13.58 18.69
CA GLY A 415 -1.77 13.53 17.64
C GLY A 415 -2.31 12.12 17.63
N GLY A 416 -3.47 11.89 18.16
CA GLY A 416 -4.08 10.60 18.05
C GLY A 416 -4.43 9.97 19.40
N ASP A 417 -4.43 8.67 19.44
CA ASP A 417 -4.81 7.88 20.61
C ASP A 417 -3.80 8.10 21.74
N PRO A 418 -4.21 8.69 22.89
CA PRO A 418 -3.33 8.85 24.04
C PRO A 418 -2.77 7.54 24.59
N SER A 419 -3.37 6.41 24.24
CA SER A 419 -2.90 5.07 24.61
C SER A 419 -1.80 4.54 23.69
N ASN A 420 -1.52 5.21 22.57
CA ASN A 420 -0.48 4.81 21.62
C ASN A 420 0.54 5.94 21.40
N PRO A 421 1.65 5.93 22.17
CA PRO A 421 2.70 6.95 22.06
C PRO A 421 3.39 6.98 20.69
N ASP A 422 3.26 5.93 19.88
CA ASP A 422 3.80 5.87 18.53
C ASP A 422 3.06 6.80 17.54
N TRP A 423 1.98 7.41 17.97
CA TRP A 423 1.19 8.35 17.20
C TRP A 423 1.54 9.80 17.48
N ASP A 424 2.59 10.02 18.23
CA ASP A 424 3.11 11.38 18.45
C ASP A 424 3.64 11.94 17.11
N ILE A 425 3.11 13.10 16.75
CA ILE A 425 3.65 13.89 15.64
C ILE A 425 4.86 14.60 16.19
N GLY A 426 6.03 14.08 15.95
CA GLY A 426 7.26 14.80 16.22
C GLY A 426 7.25 16.21 15.61
N VAL A 427 8.36 16.89 15.61
CA VAL A 427 8.49 18.21 15.00
C VAL A 427 8.03 18.18 13.55
N THR A 428 7.00 18.95 13.21
CA THR A 428 6.46 19.01 11.85
C THR A 428 7.10 20.13 11.03
N PRO A 429 7.72 19.84 9.88
CA PRO A 429 8.23 20.86 8.98
C PRO A 429 7.13 21.52 8.11
N MET A 430 5.87 21.08 8.21
CA MET A 430 4.80 21.51 7.33
C MET A 430 4.55 23.03 7.31
N PRO A 431 4.55 23.75 8.45
CA PRO A 431 4.38 25.21 8.43
C PRO A 431 5.46 25.92 7.60
N HIS A 432 6.71 25.47 7.69
CA HIS A 432 7.83 26.03 6.91
C HIS A 432 7.70 25.71 5.43
N LEU A 433 7.44 24.44 5.10
CA LEU A 433 7.30 24.02 3.71
C LEU A 433 6.13 24.76 3.03
N LEU A 434 5.04 24.96 3.75
CA LEU A 434 3.88 25.69 3.26
C LEU A 434 4.25 27.17 3.01
N GLN A 435 4.88 27.85 3.97
CA GLN A 435 5.29 29.25 3.82
C GLN A 435 6.28 29.42 2.66
N ASP A 436 7.31 28.59 2.59
CA ASP A 436 8.28 28.57 1.49
C ASP A 436 7.63 28.37 0.11
N THR A 437 6.67 27.46 0.05
CA THR A 437 5.91 27.19 -1.18
C THR A 437 5.10 28.40 -1.61
N ILE A 438 4.42 29.06 -0.66
CA ILE A 438 3.63 30.28 -0.92
C ILE A 438 4.54 31.39 -1.44
N ASP A 439 5.67 31.62 -0.78
CA ASP A 439 6.57 32.74 -1.10
C ASP A 439 7.30 32.50 -2.43
N LYS A 440 7.91 31.32 -2.61
CA LYS A 440 8.66 31.00 -3.84
C LYS A 440 7.77 30.88 -5.08
N SER A 441 6.53 30.41 -4.93
CA SER A 441 5.56 30.35 -6.05
C SER A 441 4.94 31.71 -6.38
N GLY A 442 4.99 32.67 -5.47
CA GLY A 442 4.25 33.93 -5.57
C GLY A 442 2.74 33.73 -5.55
N PHE A 443 2.25 32.69 -4.85
CA PHE A 443 0.84 32.29 -4.87
C PHE A 443 -0.10 33.46 -4.58
N LYS A 444 0.15 34.20 -3.49
CA LYS A 444 -0.74 35.28 -3.04
C LYS A 444 -0.91 36.40 -4.07
N SER A 445 0.13 36.70 -4.84
CA SER A 445 0.07 37.74 -5.89
C SER A 445 -0.64 37.24 -7.16
N LYS A 446 -0.62 35.94 -7.42
CA LYS A 446 -1.25 35.31 -8.59
C LYS A 446 -2.73 34.99 -8.35
N TRP A 447 -3.10 34.62 -7.14
CA TRP A 447 -4.48 34.26 -6.83
C TRP A 447 -5.42 35.47 -6.95
N LYS A 448 -6.52 35.32 -7.68
CA LYS A 448 -7.46 36.42 -8.02
C LYS A 448 -8.81 36.32 -7.30
N GLY A 449 -9.00 35.29 -6.47
CA GLY A 449 -10.27 34.99 -5.80
C GLY A 449 -10.85 33.64 -6.23
N TRP A 450 -11.80 33.17 -5.48
CA TRP A 450 -12.53 31.93 -5.74
C TRP A 450 -13.22 32.01 -7.11
N ALA A 451 -13.23 30.88 -7.84
CA ALA A 451 -13.80 30.75 -9.19
C ALA A 451 -13.23 31.75 -10.23
N THR A 452 -12.14 32.46 -9.93
CA THR A 452 -11.56 33.48 -10.78
C THR A 452 -10.25 32.97 -11.41
N PRO A 453 -10.14 32.84 -12.72
CA PRO A 453 -8.90 32.40 -13.34
C PRO A 453 -7.81 33.46 -13.21
N VAL A 454 -6.56 33.04 -13.07
CA VAL A 454 -5.38 33.94 -13.01
C VAL A 454 -5.06 34.52 -14.36
N SER A 455 -5.39 33.82 -15.44
CA SER A 455 -5.32 34.34 -16.83
C SER A 455 -6.39 33.70 -17.70
N VAL A 456 -6.79 34.43 -18.73
CA VAL A 456 -7.71 33.98 -19.78
C VAL A 456 -7.08 34.27 -21.13
N ASP A 457 -6.98 33.24 -21.97
CA ASP A 457 -6.50 33.35 -23.36
C ASP A 457 -7.49 32.62 -24.29
N GLY A 458 -8.37 33.37 -24.93
CA GLY A 458 -9.49 32.81 -25.67
C GLY A 458 -10.39 31.93 -24.81
N SER A 459 -10.52 30.65 -25.18
CA SER A 459 -11.29 29.66 -24.41
C SER A 459 -10.49 29.03 -23.26
N LYS A 460 -9.18 29.24 -23.18
CA LYS A 460 -8.31 28.69 -22.14
C LYS A 460 -8.37 29.56 -20.90
N LYS A 461 -8.64 28.91 -19.74
CA LYS A 461 -8.62 29.54 -18.43
C LYS A 461 -7.57 28.85 -17.58
N THR A 462 -6.66 29.60 -16.98
CA THR A 462 -5.64 29.08 -16.08
C THR A 462 -6.04 29.35 -14.64
N GLY A 463 -6.08 28.31 -13.82
CA GLY A 463 -6.29 28.41 -12.36
C GLY A 463 -4.98 28.22 -11.61
N ILE A 464 -4.97 28.55 -10.32
CA ILE A 464 -3.91 28.23 -9.37
C ILE A 464 -4.53 27.67 -8.12
N GLY A 465 -3.93 26.62 -7.57
CA GLY A 465 -4.32 25.99 -6.32
C GLY A 465 -3.10 25.68 -5.45
N ILE A 466 -3.33 25.49 -4.18
CA ILE A 466 -2.32 25.07 -3.19
C ILE A 466 -2.91 23.93 -2.35
N ALA A 467 -2.11 22.91 -2.05
CA ALA A 467 -2.52 21.79 -1.23
C ALA A 467 -1.38 21.35 -0.32
N MET A 468 -1.75 20.73 0.79
CA MET A 468 -0.84 20.05 1.70
C MET A 468 -1.04 18.55 1.61
N HIS A 469 0.03 17.80 1.80
CA HIS A 469 -0.01 16.36 1.94
C HIS A 469 0.85 15.93 3.13
N CYS A 470 0.33 15.00 3.91
CA CYS A 470 1.06 14.34 4.97
C CYS A 470 1.05 12.83 4.71
N CYS A 471 2.16 12.18 5.03
CA CYS A 471 2.26 10.75 4.95
C CYS A 471 3.04 10.23 6.14
N ARG A 472 2.46 9.28 6.85
CA ARG A 472 3.11 8.60 7.96
C ARG A 472 4.06 7.56 7.40
N HIS A 473 5.36 7.86 7.37
CA HIS A 473 6.42 6.91 7.10
C HIS A 473 7.52 7.00 8.15
N GLY A 474 8.24 5.92 8.36
CA GLY A 474 9.26 5.82 9.38
C GLY A 474 8.76 5.12 10.63
N TYR A 475 8.30 3.91 10.46
CA TYR A 475 7.85 3.06 11.56
C TYR A 475 9.00 2.54 12.39
N LEU A 476 8.83 2.67 13.58
CA LEU A 476 9.53 2.64 14.81
C LEU A 476 9.98 1.28 15.30
N ALA A 477 9.50 0.18 14.76
CA ALA A 477 9.69 -1.13 15.37
C ALA A 477 10.36 -2.15 14.45
N ASN A 478 10.86 -1.73 13.30
CA ASN A 478 11.62 -2.64 12.44
C ASN A 478 13.06 -2.67 12.92
N PRO A 479 13.54 -3.80 13.45
CA PRO A 479 14.95 -3.92 13.78
C PRO A 479 15.76 -3.82 12.51
N GLU A 480 16.60 -2.81 12.41
CA GLU A 480 17.60 -2.69 11.38
C GLU A 480 18.90 -3.26 11.85
N SER A 481 19.63 -3.91 10.97
CA SER A 481 20.96 -4.44 11.27
C SER A 481 21.94 -4.10 10.17
N ALA A 482 23.18 -3.85 10.57
CA ALA A 482 24.28 -3.71 9.63
C ALA A 482 25.46 -4.57 10.11
N MET A 483 26.08 -5.27 9.18
CA MET A 483 27.28 -6.06 9.44
C MET A 483 28.37 -5.59 8.46
N ILE A 484 29.54 -5.28 9.01
CA ILE A 484 30.73 -4.95 8.22
C ILE A 484 31.74 -6.07 8.41
N LYS A 485 32.19 -6.68 7.33
CA LYS A 485 33.26 -7.67 7.31
C LYS A 485 34.48 -7.07 6.61
N SER A 486 35.62 -7.09 7.24
CA SER A 486 36.89 -6.77 6.59
C SER A 486 37.46 -8.02 5.91
N ASN A 487 37.96 -7.86 4.69
CA ASN A 487 38.59 -8.91 3.91
C ASN A 487 40.10 -8.78 3.97
N ALA A 488 40.81 -9.87 3.67
CA ALA A 488 42.25 -9.92 3.76
C ALA A 488 42.97 -8.99 2.73
N ASP A 489 42.29 -8.62 1.67
CA ASP A 489 42.74 -7.69 0.63
C ASP A 489 42.54 -6.20 0.97
N GLY A 490 42.02 -5.91 2.16
CA GLY A 490 41.74 -4.55 2.61
C GLY A 490 40.39 -4.00 2.16
N THR A 491 39.58 -4.80 1.48
CA THR A 491 38.17 -4.42 1.14
C THR A 491 37.22 -4.70 2.30
N PHE A 492 36.01 -4.14 2.22
CA PHE A 492 34.94 -4.36 3.20
C PHE A 492 33.66 -4.78 2.51
N ASP A 493 33.01 -5.81 3.08
CA ASP A 493 31.64 -6.17 2.73
C ASP A 493 30.70 -5.50 3.73
N LEU A 494 29.74 -4.72 3.24
CA LEU A 494 28.67 -4.14 4.04
C LEU A 494 27.37 -4.86 3.72
N CYS A 495 26.78 -5.51 4.74
CA CYS A 495 25.45 -6.09 4.66
C CYS A 495 24.53 -5.28 5.54
N CYS A 496 23.48 -4.67 4.95
CA CYS A 496 22.43 -3.96 5.66
C CYS A 496 21.11 -4.71 5.51
N GLY A 497 20.37 -4.85 6.62
CA GLY A 497 19.00 -5.31 6.62
C GLY A 497 18.05 -4.15 6.92
N SER A 498 16.98 -4.02 6.15
CA SER A 498 15.91 -3.04 6.37
C SER A 498 14.56 -3.71 6.28
#